data_2f35530dabac29ade40ac688cc01dcf4
#
_entry.id   2f35530dabac29ade40ac688cc01dcf4
#
_cell.length_a   1.000
_cell.length_b   1.000
_cell.length_c   1.000
_cell.angle_alpha   90.00
_cell.angle_beta   90.00
_cell.angle_gamma   90.00
#
_symmetry.space_group_name_H-M   'P 1'
#
loop_
_entity.id
_entity.type
_entity.pdbx_description
1 polymer ?
#
loop_
_entity_poly.entity_id
_entity_poly.type
_entity_poly.pdbx_seq_one_letter_code
_entity_poly.pdbx_strand_id
1 'polypeptide(L)'
;MINVKALADKLNIKLSGYSPNTFDESFADDWLKKADKTANRASFKELQIDETKEFFEKALNEAKTIFVLENSYFEDKLNLLENKKLISLFSHHCLTVGNSDIAVPVASFYEKSGSYINCDGIRQKVVSKLDKNSPMPTITTIIENIKSMIEKGTI
;
A
#
# COMPACT_ATOMS: atom_id res chain seq x y z
N MET A 1 6.01 2.29 4.04
CA MET A 1 5.26 1.25 4.80
C MET A 1 5.42 1.38 6.32
N ILE A 2 6.62 1.61 6.88
CA ILE A 2 6.84 1.73 8.34
C ILE A 2 5.88 2.74 8.98
N ASN A 3 5.76 3.95 8.43
CA ASN A 3 4.87 4.98 8.97
C ASN A 3 3.38 4.62 8.84
N VAL A 4 3.00 3.92 7.77
CA VAL A 4 1.63 3.40 7.59
C VAL A 4 1.30 2.39 8.68
N LYS A 5 2.21 1.42 8.92
CA LYS A 5 2.04 0.42 9.99
C LYS A 5 1.92 1.07 11.38
N ALA A 6 2.83 2.00 11.68
CA ALA A 6 2.81 2.72 12.97
C ALA A 6 1.53 3.53 13.19
N LEU A 7 0.98 4.16 12.14
CA LEU A 7 -0.30 4.87 12.25
C LEU A 7 -1.47 3.89 12.40
N ALA A 8 -1.48 2.80 11.64
CA ALA A 8 -2.51 1.77 11.73
C ALA A 8 -2.57 1.17 13.14
N ASP A 9 -1.43 0.86 13.73
CA ASP A 9 -1.34 0.35 15.10
C ASP A 9 -1.86 1.38 16.12
N LYS A 10 -1.45 2.65 15.99
CA LYS A 10 -1.88 3.73 16.88
C LYS A 10 -3.40 3.94 16.84
N LEU A 11 -4.02 3.80 15.69
CA LEU A 11 -5.46 4.02 15.48
C LEU A 11 -6.28 2.72 15.55
N ASN A 12 -5.64 1.59 15.86
CA ASN A 12 -6.27 0.26 15.85
C ASN A 12 -6.96 -0.06 14.51
N ILE A 13 -6.32 0.32 13.39
CA ILE A 13 -6.79 0.05 12.04
C ILE A 13 -6.20 -1.27 11.55
N LYS A 14 -7.02 -2.14 10.98
CA LYS A 14 -6.55 -3.37 10.34
C LYS A 14 -5.77 -3.04 9.08
N LEU A 15 -4.54 -3.51 8.98
CA LEU A 15 -3.66 -3.32 7.83
C LEU A 15 -3.36 -4.66 7.18
N SER A 16 -3.75 -4.84 5.92
CA SER A 16 -3.47 -6.05 5.15
C SER A 16 -2.51 -5.77 4.00
N GLY A 17 -1.57 -6.69 3.81
CA GLY A 17 -0.68 -6.78 2.64
C GLY A 17 -1.15 -7.79 1.61
N TYR A 18 -2.36 -8.33 1.73
CA TYR A 18 -2.86 -9.37 0.83
C TYR A 18 -2.87 -8.90 -0.63
N SER A 19 -2.32 -9.76 -1.47
CA SER A 19 -2.35 -9.61 -2.92
C SER A 19 -2.42 -11.01 -3.55
N PRO A 20 -3.49 -11.36 -4.26
CA PRO A 20 -3.59 -12.65 -4.90
C PRO A 20 -2.58 -12.78 -6.04
N ASN A 21 -2.18 -14.00 -6.36
CA ASN A 21 -1.28 -14.31 -7.47
C ASN A 21 0.12 -13.67 -7.39
N THR A 22 0.57 -13.35 -6.19
CA THR A 22 1.91 -12.78 -5.99
C THR A 22 2.98 -13.85 -5.87
N PHE A 23 2.60 -15.06 -5.49
CA PHE A 23 3.49 -16.21 -5.36
C PHE A 23 3.02 -17.34 -6.27
N ASP A 24 3.91 -17.84 -7.13
CA ASP A 24 3.62 -18.89 -8.10
C ASP A 24 4.89 -19.70 -8.36
N GLU A 25 4.98 -20.90 -7.80
CA GLU A 25 6.13 -21.77 -7.95
C GLU A 25 6.36 -22.17 -9.42
N SER A 26 5.29 -22.32 -10.20
CA SER A 26 5.40 -22.67 -11.61
C SER A 26 6.02 -21.57 -12.48
N PHE A 27 6.06 -20.35 -11.96
CA PHE A 27 6.68 -19.21 -12.63
C PHE A 27 8.19 -19.17 -12.42
N ALA A 28 8.70 -19.78 -11.35
CA ALA A 28 10.11 -19.79 -11.03
C ALA A 28 10.91 -20.63 -12.02
N ASP A 29 12.13 -20.21 -12.30
CA ASP A 29 13.13 -21.01 -12.99
C ASP A 29 14.43 -21.04 -12.16
N ASP A 30 15.38 -21.84 -12.57
CA ASP A 30 16.65 -21.99 -11.86
C ASP A 30 17.57 -20.78 -12.03
N TRP A 31 17.17 -19.79 -12.83
CA TRP A 31 18.06 -18.74 -13.26
C TRP A 31 17.66 -17.33 -12.86
N LEU A 32 16.52 -16.83 -13.34
CA LEU A 32 16.14 -15.43 -13.25
C LEU A 32 14.79 -15.21 -12.60
N LYS A 33 13.81 -16.05 -12.90
CA LYS A 33 12.45 -15.88 -12.43
C LYS A 33 12.29 -16.44 -11.04
N LYS A 34 11.71 -15.66 -10.14
CA LYS A 34 11.39 -16.06 -8.78
C LYS A 34 9.89 -16.32 -8.63
N ALA A 35 9.53 -17.28 -7.79
CA ALA A 35 8.14 -17.58 -7.47
C ALA A 35 7.40 -16.37 -6.87
N ASP A 36 8.09 -15.55 -6.08
CA ASP A 36 7.56 -14.27 -5.57
C ASP A 36 7.70 -13.18 -6.65
N LYS A 37 6.57 -12.82 -7.24
CA LYS A 37 6.46 -11.80 -8.29
C LYS A 37 6.24 -10.39 -7.77
N THR A 38 6.15 -10.21 -6.44
CA THR A 38 5.80 -8.94 -5.83
C THR A 38 7.03 -8.19 -5.37
N ALA A 39 7.24 -7.02 -5.95
CA ALA A 39 8.28 -6.12 -5.47
C ALA A 39 8.02 -5.71 -4.03
N ASN A 40 9.06 -5.76 -3.20
CA ASN A 40 9.03 -5.30 -1.80
C ASN A 40 8.12 -6.11 -0.85
N ARG A 41 7.66 -7.30 -1.22
CA ARG A 41 6.84 -8.16 -0.33
C ARG A 41 7.58 -8.56 0.95
N ALA A 42 8.90 -8.76 0.89
CA ALA A 42 9.70 -9.07 2.06
C ALA A 42 9.61 -7.99 3.15
N SER A 43 9.29 -6.73 2.79
CA SER A 43 9.00 -5.67 3.76
C SER A 43 7.73 -5.91 4.58
N PHE A 44 6.73 -6.59 4.04
CA PHE A 44 5.51 -6.91 4.80
C PHE A 44 5.81 -7.91 5.90
N LYS A 45 6.64 -8.92 5.61
CA LYS A 45 7.10 -9.90 6.61
C LYS A 45 7.91 -9.23 7.71
N GLU A 46 8.87 -8.35 7.35
CA GLU A 46 9.68 -7.59 8.31
C GLU A 46 8.81 -6.71 9.22
N LEU A 47 7.77 -6.10 8.67
CA LEU A 47 6.85 -5.23 9.41
C LEU A 47 5.70 -5.98 10.08
N GLN A 48 5.66 -7.31 9.98
CA GLN A 48 4.59 -8.16 10.53
C GLN A 48 3.20 -7.72 10.04
N ILE A 49 3.09 -7.37 8.76
CA ILE A 49 1.81 -7.06 8.12
C ILE A 49 1.20 -8.37 7.64
N ASP A 50 -0.05 -8.62 8.01
CA ASP A 50 -0.76 -9.83 7.62
C ASP A 50 -1.06 -9.84 6.12
N GLU A 51 -0.66 -10.92 5.45
CA GLU A 51 -0.85 -11.15 4.01
C GLU A 51 -1.85 -12.29 3.74
N THR A 52 -2.48 -12.84 4.77
CA THR A 52 -3.41 -13.97 4.60
C THR A 52 -4.74 -13.51 3.98
N LYS A 53 -5.31 -14.38 3.17
CA LYS A 53 -6.63 -14.17 2.56
C LYS A 53 -7.71 -14.06 3.62
N GLU A 54 -7.66 -14.92 4.62
CA GLU A 54 -8.61 -14.97 5.73
C GLU A 54 -8.67 -13.66 6.50
N PHE A 55 -7.51 -13.09 6.84
CA PHE A 55 -7.44 -11.80 7.53
C PHE A 55 -8.00 -10.68 6.63
N PHE A 56 -7.61 -10.67 5.34
CA PHE A 56 -8.07 -9.67 4.39
C PHE A 56 -9.60 -9.71 4.22
N GLU A 57 -10.18 -10.89 3.95
CA GLU A 57 -11.63 -11.03 3.76
C GLU A 57 -12.42 -10.65 5.03
N LYS A 58 -11.93 -11.06 6.20
CA LYS A 58 -12.54 -10.66 7.46
C LYS A 58 -12.48 -9.14 7.66
N ALA A 59 -11.30 -8.53 7.46
CA ALA A 59 -11.14 -7.09 7.59
C ALA A 59 -12.00 -6.32 6.60
N LEU A 60 -12.07 -6.79 5.35
CA LEU A 60 -12.89 -6.18 4.29
C LEU A 60 -14.39 -6.24 4.65
N ASN A 61 -14.90 -7.38 5.13
CA ASN A 61 -16.29 -7.55 5.49
C ASN A 61 -16.73 -6.66 6.66
N GLU A 62 -15.85 -6.46 7.64
CA GLU A 62 -16.12 -5.65 8.82
C GLU A 62 -15.91 -4.14 8.57
N ALA A 63 -15.18 -3.77 7.54
CA ALA A 63 -14.83 -2.38 7.28
C ALA A 63 -16.02 -1.55 6.78
N LYS A 64 -16.19 -0.37 7.36
CA LYS A 64 -17.08 0.70 6.86
C LYS A 64 -16.32 1.72 6.02
N THR A 65 -15.03 1.89 6.29
CA THR A 65 -14.14 2.77 5.53
C THR A 65 -12.90 1.98 5.14
N ILE A 66 -12.48 2.11 3.90
CA ILE A 66 -11.32 1.42 3.33
C ILE A 66 -10.34 2.45 2.80
N PHE A 67 -9.07 2.29 3.16
CA PHE A 67 -7.95 3.01 2.57
C PHE A 67 -7.21 2.09 1.60
N VAL A 68 -7.10 2.48 0.35
CA VAL A 68 -6.34 1.75 -0.67
C VAL A 68 -5.09 2.54 -1.03
N LEU A 69 -3.92 1.93 -0.85
CA LEU A 69 -2.62 2.55 -1.07
C LEU A 69 -1.90 1.89 -2.24
N GLU A 70 -1.95 2.49 -3.44
CA GLU A 70 -1.25 1.99 -4.64
C GLU A 70 -1.50 0.49 -4.92
N ASN A 71 -2.73 0.00 -4.73
CA ASN A 71 -3.06 -1.41 -4.89
C ASN A 71 -4.22 -1.59 -5.88
N SER A 72 -3.98 -2.32 -6.97
CA SER A 72 -4.94 -2.57 -8.04
C SER A 72 -5.93 -3.72 -7.78
N TYR A 73 -5.97 -4.29 -6.59
CA TYR A 73 -6.82 -5.43 -6.26
C TYR A 73 -8.31 -5.23 -6.61
N PHE A 74 -8.81 -4.02 -6.45
CA PHE A 74 -10.22 -3.70 -6.65
C PHE A 74 -10.58 -3.28 -8.07
N GLU A 75 -9.62 -3.25 -9.02
CA GLU A 75 -9.89 -2.80 -10.40
C GLU A 75 -10.98 -3.61 -11.12
N ASP A 76 -11.06 -4.90 -10.83
CA ASP A 76 -12.06 -5.83 -11.36
C ASP A 76 -13.06 -6.32 -10.30
N LYS A 77 -13.09 -5.73 -9.11
CA LYS A 77 -13.84 -6.17 -7.93
C LYS A 77 -14.50 -5.02 -7.18
N LEU A 78 -14.96 -4.00 -7.90
CA LEU A 78 -15.58 -2.82 -7.29
C LEU A 78 -16.83 -3.15 -6.47
N ASN A 79 -17.53 -4.24 -6.79
CA ASN A 79 -18.67 -4.74 -6.02
C ASN A 79 -18.33 -5.07 -4.56
N LEU A 80 -17.08 -5.39 -4.24
CA LEU A 80 -16.64 -5.61 -2.85
C LEU A 80 -16.59 -4.32 -2.02
N LEU A 81 -16.66 -3.17 -2.67
CA LEU A 81 -16.61 -1.85 -2.05
C LEU A 81 -18.02 -1.24 -1.82
N GLU A 82 -19.06 -1.91 -2.26
CA GLU A 82 -20.44 -1.43 -2.10
C GLU A 82 -20.77 -1.16 -0.62
N ASN A 83 -21.44 -0.04 -0.38
CA ASN A 83 -21.83 0.43 0.96
C ASN A 83 -20.64 0.72 1.91
N LYS A 84 -19.44 0.93 1.36
CA LYS A 84 -18.23 1.27 2.11
C LYS A 84 -17.69 2.62 1.63
N LYS A 85 -17.17 3.41 2.55
CA LYS A 85 -16.46 4.64 2.19
C LYS A 85 -15.05 4.28 1.69
N LEU A 86 -14.72 4.71 0.48
CA LEU A 86 -13.43 4.44 -0.16
C LEU A 86 -12.56 5.68 -0.20
N ILE A 87 -11.36 5.56 0.35
CA ILE A 87 -10.31 6.57 0.28
C ILE A 87 -9.12 5.97 -0.43
N SER A 88 -8.73 6.53 -1.56
CA SER A 88 -7.64 6.02 -2.37
C SER A 88 -6.45 6.97 -2.42
N LEU A 89 -5.24 6.44 -2.29
CA LEU A 89 -3.97 7.14 -2.43
C LEU A 89 -3.20 6.51 -3.61
N PHE A 90 -3.19 7.18 -4.75
CA PHE A 90 -2.65 6.65 -5.99
C PHE A 90 -1.84 7.68 -6.77
N SER A 91 -0.81 7.19 -7.47
CA SER A 91 0.02 8.00 -8.35
C SER A 91 -0.52 8.07 -9.80
N HIS A 92 -1.58 7.34 -10.10
CA HIS A 92 -2.18 7.28 -11.44
C HIS A 92 -3.69 7.10 -11.35
N HIS A 93 -4.39 7.44 -12.42
CA HIS A 93 -5.82 7.23 -12.52
C HIS A 93 -6.13 5.76 -12.86
N CYS A 94 -7.11 5.19 -12.18
CA CYS A 94 -7.58 3.82 -12.37
C CYS A 94 -9.05 3.69 -11.92
N LEU A 95 -9.68 2.53 -12.10
CA LEU A 95 -11.08 2.33 -11.73
C LEU A 95 -11.31 2.52 -10.22
N THR A 96 -10.39 2.07 -9.39
CA THR A 96 -10.46 2.27 -7.93
C THR A 96 -10.51 3.76 -7.58
N VAL A 97 -9.65 4.57 -8.22
CA VAL A 97 -9.63 6.03 -8.02
C VAL A 97 -10.93 6.68 -8.50
N GLY A 98 -11.42 6.29 -9.68
CA GLY A 98 -12.67 6.82 -10.24
C GLY A 98 -13.92 6.52 -9.41
N ASN A 99 -13.88 5.49 -8.57
CA ASN A 99 -14.98 5.08 -7.68
C ASN A 99 -14.73 5.46 -6.21
N SER A 100 -13.72 6.26 -5.91
CA SER A 100 -13.41 6.67 -4.54
C SER A 100 -14.23 7.87 -4.10
N ASP A 101 -14.68 7.86 -2.84
CA ASP A 101 -15.28 9.04 -2.19
C ASP A 101 -14.25 10.15 -2.01
N ILE A 102 -13.00 9.75 -1.74
CA ILE A 102 -11.86 10.66 -1.62
C ILE A 102 -10.68 10.05 -2.37
N ALA A 103 -10.20 10.73 -3.39
CA ALA A 103 -9.00 10.37 -4.12
C ALA A 103 -7.87 11.36 -3.81
N VAL A 104 -6.76 10.86 -3.29
CA VAL A 104 -5.59 11.67 -2.93
C VAL A 104 -4.44 11.32 -3.87
N PRO A 105 -4.01 12.26 -4.73
CA PRO A 105 -2.87 12.02 -5.59
C PRO A 105 -1.58 11.97 -4.78
N VAL A 106 -0.70 11.01 -5.13
CA VAL A 106 0.59 10.83 -4.47
C VAL A 106 1.72 10.73 -5.48
N ALA A 107 2.94 11.02 -5.03
CA ALA A 107 4.15 10.88 -5.83
C ALA A 107 4.30 9.46 -6.39
N SER A 108 4.59 9.35 -7.66
CA SER A 108 4.86 8.08 -8.36
C SER A 108 6.16 7.44 -7.88
N PHE A 109 6.42 6.22 -8.35
CA PHE A 109 7.68 5.51 -8.06
C PHE A 109 8.91 6.34 -8.48
N TYR A 110 8.83 7.04 -9.60
CA TYR A 110 9.95 7.85 -10.13
C TYR A 110 10.19 9.15 -9.38
N GLU A 111 9.21 9.62 -8.62
CA GLU A 111 9.22 10.89 -7.90
C GLU A 111 9.53 10.74 -6.42
N LYS A 112 9.65 9.53 -5.91
CA LYS A 112 9.89 9.26 -4.48
C LYS A 112 11.20 8.50 -4.25
N SER A 113 11.85 8.81 -3.15
CA SER A 113 13.00 8.07 -2.64
C SER A 113 12.60 7.13 -1.51
N GLY A 114 13.32 6.03 -1.35
CA GLY A 114 12.99 5.07 -0.31
C GLY A 114 13.88 3.84 -0.31
N SER A 115 13.51 2.83 0.46
CA SER A 115 14.17 1.53 0.46
C SER A 115 13.18 0.44 0.13
N TYR A 116 13.61 -0.52 -0.65
CA TYR A 116 12.85 -1.71 -1.04
C TYR A 116 13.63 -2.95 -0.62
N ILE A 117 12.94 -4.00 -0.27
CA ILE A 117 13.53 -5.29 0.05
C ILE A 117 13.11 -6.26 -1.04
N ASN A 118 14.09 -6.81 -1.77
CA ASN A 118 13.82 -7.76 -2.85
C ASN A 118 13.40 -9.14 -2.30
N CYS A 119 13.07 -10.07 -3.19
CA CYS A 119 12.66 -11.43 -2.82
C CYS A 119 13.74 -12.23 -2.06
N ASP A 120 15.00 -11.85 -2.22
CA ASP A 120 16.15 -12.47 -1.51
C ASP A 120 16.43 -11.79 -0.15
N GLY A 121 15.59 -10.86 0.28
CA GLY A 121 15.76 -10.13 1.54
C GLY A 121 16.78 -9.00 1.50
N ILE A 122 17.30 -8.65 0.33
CA ILE A 122 18.30 -7.60 0.16
C ILE A 122 17.64 -6.24 0.15
N ARG A 123 18.02 -5.36 1.11
CA ARG A 123 17.55 -3.97 1.16
C ARG A 123 18.31 -3.11 0.15
N GLN A 124 17.56 -2.52 -0.75
CA GLN A 124 18.08 -1.64 -1.80
C GLN A 124 17.54 -0.22 -1.61
N LYS A 125 18.42 0.78 -1.67
CA LYS A 125 18.05 2.18 -1.61
C LYS A 125 17.78 2.70 -3.03
N VAL A 126 16.63 3.30 -3.21
CA VAL A 126 16.26 4.02 -4.44
C VAL A 126 16.26 5.51 -4.14
N VAL A 127 16.96 6.27 -4.95
CA VAL A 127 17.00 7.73 -4.87
C VAL A 127 16.45 8.29 -6.16
N SER A 128 15.30 8.93 -6.07
CA SER A 128 14.71 9.63 -7.20
C SER A 128 15.44 10.94 -7.47
N LYS A 129 15.71 11.22 -8.75
CA LYS A 129 16.23 12.52 -9.17
C LYS A 129 15.11 13.57 -9.29
N LEU A 130 13.86 13.15 -9.37
CA LEU A 130 12.69 14.01 -9.51
C LEU A 130 12.07 14.40 -8.16
N ASP A 131 12.49 13.76 -7.07
CA ASP A 131 11.94 13.91 -5.72
C ASP A 131 11.83 15.39 -5.27
N LYS A 132 12.89 16.17 -5.51
CA LYS A 132 12.96 17.58 -5.10
C LYS A 132 12.01 18.51 -5.86
N ASN A 133 11.54 18.10 -7.03
CA ASN A 133 10.72 18.92 -7.94
C ASN A 133 9.29 18.38 -8.09
N SER A 134 8.97 17.26 -7.45
CA SER A 134 7.60 16.75 -7.50
C SER A 134 6.68 17.61 -6.64
N PRO A 135 5.57 18.12 -7.19
CA PRO A 135 4.54 18.82 -6.43
C PRO A 135 3.69 17.84 -5.60
N MET A 136 3.79 16.53 -5.85
CA MET A 136 2.95 15.53 -5.22
C MET A 136 3.54 15.05 -3.90
N PRO A 137 2.73 14.99 -2.82
CA PRO A 137 3.19 14.43 -1.56
C PRO A 137 3.42 12.92 -1.69
N THR A 138 4.35 12.38 -0.93
CA THR A 138 4.46 10.93 -0.77
C THR A 138 3.39 10.42 0.20
N ILE A 139 3.04 9.12 0.13
CA ILE A 139 2.18 8.48 1.15
C ILE A 139 2.76 8.69 2.55
N THR A 140 4.08 8.62 2.70
CA THR A 140 4.78 8.89 3.96
C THR A 140 4.48 10.28 4.50
N THR A 141 4.62 11.31 3.66
CA THR A 141 4.33 12.71 4.04
C THR A 141 2.88 12.90 4.47
N ILE A 142 1.93 12.30 3.76
CA ILE A 142 0.50 12.37 4.12
C ILE A 142 0.27 11.72 5.50
N ILE A 143 0.82 10.54 5.72
CA ILE A 143 0.68 9.80 6.98
C ILE A 143 1.31 10.58 8.16
N GLU A 144 2.46 11.19 7.96
CA GLU A 144 3.12 12.04 8.97
C GLU A 144 2.29 13.28 9.31
N ASN A 145 1.69 13.91 8.31
CA ASN A 145 0.79 15.05 8.54
C ASN A 145 -0.45 14.63 9.34
N ILE A 146 -1.11 13.54 8.97
CA ILE A 146 -2.27 13.00 9.72
C ILE A 146 -1.86 12.71 11.17
N LYS A 147 -0.73 12.04 11.38
CA LYS A 147 -0.21 11.74 12.71
C LYS A 147 0.00 13.02 13.54
N SER A 148 0.61 14.04 12.95
CA SER A 148 0.84 15.34 13.61
C SER A 148 -0.48 16.04 13.96
N MET A 149 -1.50 15.98 13.10
CA MET A 149 -2.82 16.56 13.39
C MET A 149 -3.52 15.88 14.56
N ILE A 150 -3.46 14.55 14.63
CA ILE A 150 -3.99 13.75 15.75
C ILE A 150 -3.26 14.12 17.05
N GLU A 151 -1.94 14.23 17.02
CA GLU A 151 -1.13 14.57 18.20
C GLU A 151 -1.39 15.99 18.73
N LYS A 152 -1.77 16.91 17.85
CA LYS A 152 -2.15 18.29 18.22
C LYS A 152 -3.63 18.42 18.62
N GLY A 153 -4.41 17.34 18.57
CA GLY A 153 -5.84 17.39 18.86
C GLY A 153 -6.65 18.20 17.85
N THR A 154 -6.16 18.31 16.62
CA THR A 154 -6.84 19.06 15.54
C THR A 154 -7.94 18.22 14.88
N ILE A 155 -7.85 16.91 15.00
CA ILE A 155 -8.84 15.92 14.56
C ILE A 155 -8.91 14.78 15.58
#